data_7043f4bb482a82b1f2e26ef1de0cfd06
#
_entry.id   7043f4bb482a82b1f2e26ef1de0cfd06
#
_cell.length_a   1.000
_cell.length_b   1.000
_cell.length_c   1.000
_cell.angle_alpha   90.00
_cell.angle_beta   90.00
_cell.angle_gamma   90.00
#
_symmetry.space_group_name_H-M   'P 1'
#
loop_
_entity.id
_entity.type
_entity.pdbx_description
1 polymer ?
#
loop_
_entity_poly.entity_id
_entity_poly.type
_entity_poly.pdbx_seq_one_letter_code
_entity_poly.pdbx_strand_id
1 'polypeptide(L)'
;MGLFKSWKKQEVQEKAAFSPVSGELVPLETVSDAVFAEKSLGDGVAVIPTDGSLYAPADGTIVALFPTGHALGIKTRDGVELLIHIGIDTVALNGKGFTVHVKQDDTVKKGQLLVNFDIEVLKGAGYDTVTMMLVSNGEQFGEVHKAPPGTVTAGEKIVWL
;
A
#
# COMPACT_ATOMS: atom_id res chain seq x y z
N MET A 1 -29.52 13.99 -24.20
CA MET A 1 -28.83 14.52 -23.01
C MET A 1 -27.51 13.84 -22.68
N GLY A 2 -26.77 13.44 -23.67
CA GLY A 2 -25.43 12.87 -23.48
C GLY A 2 -24.46 13.81 -22.75
N LEU A 3 -24.68 15.11 -22.92
CA LEU A 3 -23.85 16.13 -22.28
C LEU A 3 -23.88 16.04 -20.76
N PHE A 4 -25.04 15.84 -20.16
CA PHE A 4 -25.18 15.70 -18.72
C PHE A 4 -24.55 14.43 -18.19
N LYS A 5 -24.62 13.35 -18.95
CA LYS A 5 -24.03 12.07 -18.56
C LYS A 5 -22.50 12.15 -18.52
N SER A 6 -21.90 12.80 -19.51
CA SER A 6 -20.45 13.03 -19.56
C SER A 6 -20.00 13.88 -18.39
N TRP A 7 -20.75 14.92 -18.08
CA TRP A 7 -20.44 15.82 -16.99
C TRP A 7 -20.48 15.11 -15.63
N LYS A 8 -21.48 14.28 -15.38
CA LYS A 8 -21.56 13.49 -14.16
C LYS A 8 -20.40 12.51 -14.01
N LYS A 9 -19.98 11.87 -15.10
CA LYS A 9 -18.84 10.94 -15.07
C LYS A 9 -17.55 11.62 -14.68
N GLN A 10 -17.35 12.86 -15.08
CA GLN A 10 -16.16 13.62 -14.73
C GLN A 10 -16.13 14.01 -13.26
N GLU A 11 -17.27 14.22 -12.65
CA GLU A 11 -17.37 14.66 -11.26
C GLU A 11 -17.15 13.55 -10.24
N VAL A 12 -17.43 12.30 -10.61
CA VAL A 12 -17.45 11.19 -9.65
C VAL A 12 -16.22 10.32 -9.67
N GLN A 13 -15.15 10.74 -10.33
CA GLN A 13 -13.91 9.97 -10.29
C GLN A 13 -13.25 10.11 -8.94
N GLU A 14 -13.27 9.06 -8.17
CA GLU A 14 -12.48 9.01 -6.94
C GLU A 14 -11.10 8.43 -7.20
N LYS A 15 -10.14 8.91 -6.44
CA LYS A 15 -8.77 8.40 -6.45
C LYS A 15 -8.72 7.24 -5.48
N ALA A 16 -8.56 6.04 -6.01
CA ALA A 16 -8.64 4.83 -5.20
C ALA A 16 -7.30 4.09 -5.18
N ALA A 17 -7.04 3.43 -4.07
CA ALA A 17 -5.97 2.47 -3.92
C ALA A 17 -6.53 1.14 -3.43
N PHE A 18 -5.98 0.06 -3.93
CA PHE A 18 -6.47 -1.28 -3.75
C PHE A 18 -5.50 -2.07 -2.88
N SER A 19 -5.99 -3.07 -2.16
CA SER A 19 -5.15 -3.78 -1.22
C SER A 19 -3.94 -4.41 -1.92
N PRO A 20 -2.72 -4.12 -1.45
CA PRO A 20 -1.53 -4.68 -2.06
C PRO A 20 -1.30 -6.14 -1.65
N VAL A 21 -1.91 -6.60 -0.58
CA VAL A 21 -1.78 -7.97 -0.08
C VAL A 21 -3.14 -8.52 0.32
N SER A 22 -3.25 -9.84 0.39
CA SER A 22 -4.42 -10.51 0.95
C SER A 22 -4.19 -10.75 2.44
N GLY A 23 -5.24 -10.57 3.23
CA GLY A 23 -5.15 -10.77 4.67
C GLY A 23 -6.27 -10.08 5.43
N GLU A 24 -5.96 -9.58 6.61
CA GLU A 24 -6.92 -8.87 7.44
C GLU A 24 -6.61 -7.38 7.49
N LEU A 25 -7.56 -6.59 7.02
CA LEU A 25 -7.47 -5.13 7.09
C LEU A 25 -7.76 -4.69 8.52
N VAL A 26 -6.85 -3.90 9.07
CA VAL A 26 -6.96 -3.37 10.43
C VAL A 26 -6.70 -1.86 10.42
N PRO A 27 -7.24 -1.12 11.41
CA PRO A 27 -6.94 0.31 11.51
C PRO A 27 -5.43 0.54 11.71
N LEU A 28 -4.91 1.60 11.08
CA LEU A 28 -3.49 1.95 11.19
C LEU A 28 -3.09 2.20 12.66
N GLU A 29 -4.00 2.71 13.45
CA GLU A 29 -3.80 3.00 14.87
C GLU A 29 -3.47 1.77 15.70
N THR A 30 -3.79 0.58 15.21
CA THR A 30 -3.51 -0.69 15.92
C THR A 30 -2.10 -1.20 15.72
N VAL A 31 -1.33 -0.59 14.82
CA VAL A 31 0.05 -1.00 14.55
C VAL A 31 0.93 -0.65 15.74
N SER A 32 1.84 -1.56 16.10
CA SER A 32 2.68 -1.40 17.29
C SER A 32 3.75 -0.29 17.16
N ASP A 33 4.11 0.10 15.95
CA ASP A 33 5.08 1.16 15.70
C ASP A 33 4.38 2.52 15.73
N ALA A 34 4.80 3.39 16.67
CA ALA A 34 4.17 4.69 16.88
C ALA A 34 4.25 5.60 15.64
N VAL A 35 5.33 5.53 14.86
CA VAL A 35 5.49 6.35 13.66
C VAL A 35 4.35 6.08 12.67
N PHE A 36 3.96 4.82 12.51
CA PHE A 36 2.83 4.46 11.65
C PHE A 36 1.49 4.73 12.33
N ALA A 37 1.35 4.29 13.58
CA ALA A 37 0.08 4.41 14.32
C ALA A 37 -0.35 5.87 14.52
N GLU A 38 0.60 6.77 14.68
CA GLU A 38 0.35 8.22 14.85
C GLU A 38 0.24 8.97 13.53
N LYS A 39 0.34 8.26 12.40
CA LYS A 39 0.20 8.83 11.06
C LYS A 39 1.28 9.85 10.72
N SER A 40 2.46 9.72 11.31
CA SER A 40 3.60 10.63 11.07
C SER A 40 4.06 10.61 9.62
N LEU A 41 3.91 9.50 8.92
CA LEU A 41 4.28 9.34 7.50
C LEU A 41 3.08 9.44 6.56
N GLY A 42 1.90 9.68 7.10
CA GLY A 42 0.65 9.77 6.37
C GLY A 42 -0.42 8.86 6.94
N ASP A 43 -1.67 9.16 6.61
CA ASP A 43 -2.79 8.32 6.99
C ASP A 43 -2.97 7.19 5.98
N GLY A 44 -3.55 6.10 6.41
CA GLY A 44 -3.78 4.94 5.56
C GLY A 44 -4.31 3.77 6.34
N VAL A 45 -3.92 2.59 5.92
CA VAL A 45 -4.40 1.33 6.49
C VAL A 45 -3.26 0.36 6.70
N ALA A 46 -3.53 -0.69 7.46
CA ALA A 46 -2.63 -1.81 7.63
C ALA A 46 -3.35 -3.12 7.30
N VAL A 47 -2.61 -4.08 6.80
CA VAL A 47 -3.14 -5.42 6.50
C VAL A 47 -2.21 -6.44 7.14
N ILE A 48 -2.77 -7.37 7.89
CA ILE A 48 -2.04 -8.53 8.41
C ILE A 48 -2.05 -9.58 7.29
N PRO A 49 -0.91 -9.79 6.59
CA PRO A 49 -0.93 -10.62 5.38
C PRO A 49 -1.07 -12.10 5.69
N THR A 50 -1.79 -12.81 4.83
CA THR A 50 -1.92 -14.27 4.89
C THR A 50 -1.01 -14.97 3.88
N ASP A 51 -0.51 -14.24 2.89
CA ASP A 51 0.51 -14.74 1.97
C ASP A 51 1.54 -13.65 1.66
N GLY A 52 2.65 -14.06 1.07
CA GLY A 52 3.81 -13.21 0.86
C GLY A 52 3.91 -12.58 -0.52
N SER A 53 2.80 -12.21 -1.14
CA SER A 53 2.81 -11.53 -2.43
C SER A 53 2.28 -10.11 -2.30
N LEU A 54 3.09 -9.15 -2.73
CA LEU A 54 2.72 -7.74 -2.74
C LEU A 54 2.50 -7.28 -4.18
N TYR A 55 1.31 -6.74 -4.44
CA TYR A 55 0.88 -6.28 -5.75
C TYR A 55 0.72 -4.77 -5.79
N ALA A 56 0.84 -4.18 -6.97
CA ALA A 56 0.64 -2.75 -7.15
C ALA A 56 -0.80 -2.35 -6.79
N PRO A 57 -0.98 -1.39 -5.87
CA PRO A 57 -2.30 -0.95 -5.42
C PRO A 57 -3.01 -0.03 -6.42
N ALA A 58 -2.33 0.41 -7.44
CA ALA A 58 -2.86 1.31 -8.48
C ALA A 58 -1.89 1.36 -9.65
N ASP A 59 -2.37 1.86 -10.79
CA ASP A 59 -1.48 2.22 -11.89
C ASP A 59 -0.61 3.40 -11.48
N GLY A 60 0.66 3.34 -11.76
CA GLY A 60 1.57 4.41 -11.41
C GLY A 60 3.03 4.12 -11.71
N THR A 61 3.90 4.82 -11.02
CA THR A 61 5.36 4.73 -11.17
C THR A 61 6.00 4.46 -9.81
N ILE A 62 6.98 3.57 -9.79
CA ILE A 62 7.80 3.32 -8.59
C ILE A 62 8.73 4.50 -8.42
N VAL A 63 8.41 5.42 -7.51
CA VAL A 63 9.21 6.64 -7.29
C VAL A 63 10.27 6.47 -6.22
N ALA A 64 10.14 5.44 -5.39
CA ALA A 64 11.13 5.09 -4.39
C ALA A 64 11.14 3.58 -4.20
N LEU A 65 12.30 2.99 -4.16
CA LEU A 65 12.47 1.56 -3.88
C LEU A 65 13.65 1.40 -2.94
N PHE A 66 13.37 0.88 -1.75
CA PHE A 66 14.42 0.62 -0.77
C PHE A 66 15.19 -0.64 -1.21
N PRO A 67 16.53 -0.60 -1.23
CA PRO A 67 17.32 -1.74 -1.72
C PRO A 67 17.04 -3.06 -1.01
N THR A 68 16.63 -2.99 0.25
CA THR A 68 16.25 -4.15 1.05
C THR A 68 14.91 -4.76 0.66
N GLY A 69 14.11 -4.08 -0.17
CA GLY A 69 12.83 -4.59 -0.66
C GLY A 69 11.66 -4.53 0.32
N HIS A 70 11.88 -4.07 1.56
CA HIS A 70 10.84 -4.01 2.59
C HIS A 70 9.87 -2.83 2.42
N ALA A 71 10.25 -1.82 1.64
CA ALA A 71 9.42 -0.62 1.47
C ALA A 71 9.58 -0.05 0.06
N LEU A 72 8.52 0.55 -0.44
CA LEU A 72 8.53 1.25 -1.72
C LEU A 72 7.46 2.34 -1.76
N GLY A 73 7.68 3.31 -2.62
CA GLY A 73 6.75 4.40 -2.89
C GLY A 73 6.25 4.34 -4.32
N ILE A 74 4.94 4.54 -4.49
CA ILE A 74 4.30 4.59 -5.80
C ILE A 74 3.59 5.93 -5.93
N LYS A 75 3.84 6.62 -7.04
CA LYS A 75 3.04 7.77 -7.43
C LYS A 75 2.01 7.31 -8.44
N THR A 76 0.74 7.36 -8.08
CA THR A 76 -0.33 6.90 -8.95
C THR A 76 -0.53 7.86 -10.12
N ARG A 77 -1.27 7.41 -11.14
CA ARG A 77 -1.63 8.27 -12.28
C ARG A 77 -2.44 9.49 -11.85
N ASP A 78 -3.19 9.38 -10.75
CA ASP A 78 -3.97 10.49 -10.21
C ASP A 78 -3.15 11.42 -9.31
N GLY A 79 -1.87 11.16 -9.15
CA GLY A 79 -0.97 12.00 -8.36
C GLY A 79 -0.91 11.67 -6.87
N VAL A 80 -1.57 10.60 -6.43
CA VAL A 80 -1.51 10.15 -5.04
C VAL A 80 -0.19 9.44 -4.80
N GLU A 81 0.49 9.80 -3.70
CA GLU A 81 1.74 9.14 -3.31
C GLU A 81 1.46 8.11 -2.22
N LEU A 82 1.67 6.85 -2.56
CA LEU A 82 1.47 5.71 -1.67
C LEU A 82 2.81 5.19 -1.18
N LEU A 83 2.96 5.08 0.14
CA LEU A 83 4.10 4.42 0.76
C LEU A 83 3.63 3.05 1.26
N ILE A 84 4.30 2.00 0.82
CA ILE A 84 4.02 0.64 1.28
C ILE A 84 5.22 0.14 2.07
N HIS A 85 4.98 -0.35 3.27
CA HIS A 85 6.01 -0.84 4.17
C HIS A 85 5.62 -2.24 4.65
N ILE A 86 6.46 -3.23 4.34
CA ILE A 86 6.22 -4.63 4.69
C ILE A 86 6.87 -4.92 6.04
N GLY A 87 6.04 -5.16 7.05
CA GLY A 87 6.49 -5.49 8.40
C GLY A 87 6.99 -4.30 9.20
N ILE A 88 7.34 -4.55 10.44
CA ILE A 88 7.88 -3.57 11.38
C ILE A 88 9.36 -3.86 11.58
N ASP A 89 10.20 -2.83 11.40
CA ASP A 89 11.67 -2.91 11.54
C ASP A 89 12.36 -3.91 10.60
N THR A 90 11.69 -4.32 9.56
CA THR A 90 12.17 -5.33 8.62
C THR A 90 13.34 -4.87 7.76
N VAL A 91 13.66 -3.58 7.77
CA VAL A 91 14.91 -3.05 7.19
C VAL A 91 16.14 -3.76 7.78
N ALA A 92 16.08 -4.18 9.04
CA ALA A 92 17.17 -4.86 9.72
C ALA A 92 17.48 -6.24 9.14
N LEU A 93 16.59 -6.82 8.34
CA LEU A 93 16.84 -8.09 7.65
C LEU A 93 17.79 -7.96 6.46
N ASN A 94 18.13 -6.75 6.05
CA ASN A 94 19.03 -6.47 4.93
C ASN A 94 18.63 -7.20 3.64
N GLY A 95 17.34 -7.29 3.38
CA GLY A 95 16.79 -7.95 2.19
C GLY A 95 16.50 -9.42 2.34
N LYS A 96 16.88 -10.05 3.44
CA LYS A 96 16.58 -11.46 3.67
C LYS A 96 15.08 -11.67 3.79
N GLY A 97 14.56 -12.57 2.97
CA GLY A 97 13.13 -12.86 2.92
C GLY A 97 12.36 -12.01 1.91
N PHE A 98 13.03 -11.13 1.17
CA PHE A 98 12.41 -10.28 0.16
C PHE A 98 12.96 -10.57 -1.22
N THR A 99 12.09 -10.70 -2.21
CA THR A 99 12.46 -10.82 -3.62
C THR A 99 11.72 -9.73 -4.39
N VAL A 100 12.47 -8.79 -4.94
CA VAL A 100 11.91 -7.62 -5.63
C VAL A 100 11.86 -7.88 -7.13
N HIS A 101 10.72 -7.59 -7.77
CA HIS A 101 10.48 -7.84 -9.19
C HIS A 101 10.44 -6.56 -10.03
N VAL A 102 10.64 -5.40 -9.42
CA VAL A 102 10.58 -4.10 -10.09
C VAL A 102 11.81 -3.29 -9.76
N LYS A 103 11.98 -2.20 -10.49
CA LYS A 103 13.08 -1.23 -10.28
C LYS A 103 12.50 0.15 -10.04
N GLN A 104 13.30 1.02 -9.45
CA GLN A 104 12.95 2.42 -9.36
C GLN A 104 12.69 2.98 -10.76
N ASP A 105 11.69 3.84 -10.85
CA ASP A 105 11.20 4.49 -12.06
C ASP A 105 10.41 3.58 -13.01
N ASP A 106 10.22 2.32 -12.68
CA ASP A 106 9.33 1.44 -13.46
C ASP A 106 7.89 1.94 -13.41
N THR A 107 7.23 1.87 -14.54
CA THR A 107 5.77 2.03 -14.64
C THR A 107 5.12 0.70 -14.30
N VAL A 108 4.13 0.73 -13.43
CA VAL A 108 3.42 -0.47 -12.99
C VAL A 108 1.92 -0.33 -13.21
N LYS A 109 1.25 -1.47 -13.33
CA LYS A 109 -0.21 -1.53 -13.43
C LYS A 109 -0.78 -2.15 -12.16
N LYS A 110 -1.96 -1.69 -11.78
CA LYS A 110 -2.70 -2.28 -10.66
C LYS A 110 -2.71 -3.81 -10.78
N GLY A 111 -2.36 -4.49 -9.69
CA GLY A 111 -2.32 -5.95 -9.64
C GLY A 111 -1.03 -6.58 -10.14
N GLN A 112 -0.09 -5.78 -10.61
CA GLN A 112 1.23 -6.31 -11.00
C GLN A 112 2.02 -6.73 -9.77
N LEU A 113 2.63 -7.91 -9.80
CA LEU A 113 3.46 -8.40 -8.70
C LEU A 113 4.71 -7.52 -8.54
N LEU A 114 4.93 -6.99 -7.36
CA LEU A 114 6.04 -6.11 -7.06
C LEU A 114 7.13 -6.79 -6.24
N VAL A 115 6.73 -7.47 -5.16
CA VAL A 115 7.65 -8.08 -4.20
C VAL A 115 7.05 -9.39 -3.72
N ASN A 116 7.88 -10.41 -3.57
CA ASN A 116 7.55 -11.56 -2.74
C ASN A 116 8.29 -11.44 -1.41
N PHE A 117 7.62 -11.73 -0.32
CA PHE A 117 8.24 -11.77 0.99
C PHE A 117 7.86 -13.06 1.71
N ASP A 118 8.82 -13.61 2.43
CA ASP A 118 8.63 -14.90 3.12
C ASP A 118 8.15 -14.65 4.54
N ILE A 119 6.85 -14.83 4.78
CA ILE A 119 6.23 -14.59 6.08
C ILE A 119 6.90 -15.40 7.18
N GLU A 120 7.24 -16.66 6.89
CA GLU A 120 7.85 -17.54 7.88
C GLU A 120 9.26 -17.07 8.25
N VAL A 121 10.03 -16.57 7.28
CA VAL A 121 11.36 -16.02 7.54
C VAL A 121 11.24 -14.76 8.41
N LEU A 122 10.31 -13.87 8.10
CA LEU A 122 10.11 -12.63 8.87
C LEU A 122 9.70 -12.95 10.32
N LYS A 123 8.69 -13.81 10.48
CA LYS A 123 8.21 -14.22 11.81
C LYS A 123 9.28 -14.98 12.58
N GLY A 124 9.98 -15.88 11.93
CA GLY A 124 11.06 -16.65 12.54
C GLY A 124 12.20 -15.79 13.05
N ALA A 125 12.42 -14.64 12.43
CA ALA A 125 13.40 -13.66 12.87
C ALA A 125 12.86 -12.69 13.95
N GLY A 126 11.58 -12.83 14.34
CA GLY A 126 10.98 -12.04 15.40
C GLY A 126 10.29 -10.76 14.93
N TYR A 127 10.01 -10.60 13.64
CA TYR A 127 9.40 -9.39 13.10
C TYR A 127 7.90 -9.57 12.88
N ASP A 128 7.15 -8.49 13.15
CA ASP A 128 5.74 -8.38 12.78
C ASP A 128 5.64 -8.21 11.26
N THR A 129 4.74 -8.96 10.63
CA THR A 129 4.57 -8.93 9.18
C THR A 129 3.50 -7.95 8.72
N VAL A 130 2.86 -7.24 9.62
CA VAL A 130 1.83 -6.25 9.26
C VAL A 130 2.36 -5.32 8.17
N THR A 131 1.56 -5.13 7.13
CA THR A 131 1.95 -4.35 5.96
C THR A 131 1.10 -3.08 5.90
N MET A 132 1.74 -1.93 5.89
CA MET A 132 1.09 -0.63 5.89
C MET A 132 1.06 -0.07 4.47
N MET A 133 -0.06 0.59 4.13
CA MET A 133 -0.17 1.40 2.93
C MET A 133 -0.66 2.78 3.32
N LEU A 134 0.19 3.79 3.13
CA LEU A 134 -0.03 5.15 3.59
C LEU A 134 -0.14 6.10 2.40
N VAL A 135 -0.95 7.14 2.56
CA VAL A 135 -1.02 8.25 1.61
C VAL A 135 -0.13 9.35 2.15
N SER A 136 1.06 9.53 1.56
CA SER A 136 2.05 10.47 2.09
C SER A 136 1.77 11.93 1.72
N ASN A 137 0.97 12.18 0.69
CA ASN A 137 0.58 13.53 0.27
C ASN A 137 -0.92 13.78 0.41
N GLY A 138 -1.54 13.19 1.43
CA GLY A 138 -2.99 13.24 1.63
C GLY A 138 -3.56 14.64 1.77
N GLU A 139 -2.79 15.59 2.30
CA GLU A 139 -3.23 16.98 2.47
C GLU A 139 -3.58 17.66 1.15
N GLN A 140 -3.07 17.15 0.03
CA GLN A 140 -3.41 17.68 -1.30
C GLN A 140 -4.79 17.26 -1.78
N PHE A 141 -5.38 16.23 -1.16
CA PHE A 141 -6.60 15.60 -1.63
C PHE A 141 -7.75 15.65 -0.62
N GLY A 142 -7.50 16.09 0.59
CA GLY A 142 -8.50 16.13 1.65
C GLY A 142 -8.50 14.86 2.50
N GLU A 143 -9.70 14.36 2.82
CA GLU A 143 -9.82 13.23 3.73
C GLU A 143 -9.46 11.90 3.07
N VAL A 144 -8.72 11.07 3.80
CA VAL A 144 -8.41 9.70 3.40
C VAL A 144 -9.52 8.79 3.92
N HIS A 145 -10.30 8.23 2.99
CA HIS A 145 -11.37 7.30 3.31
C HIS A 145 -10.86 5.87 3.28
N LYS A 146 -11.36 5.03 4.17
CA LYS A 146 -10.88 3.67 4.36
C LYS A 146 -12.03 2.68 4.40
N ALA A 147 -11.80 1.50 3.84
CA ALA A 147 -12.74 0.38 3.99
C ALA A 147 -12.79 -0.06 5.47
N PRO A 148 -13.91 -0.66 5.91
CA PRO A 148 -14.00 -1.18 7.27
C PRO A 148 -13.05 -2.35 7.48
N PRO A 149 -12.59 -2.57 8.75
CA PRO A 149 -11.75 -3.72 9.06
C PRO A 149 -12.40 -5.05 8.68
N GLY A 150 -11.60 -6.03 8.33
CA GLY A 150 -12.05 -7.36 7.98
C GLY A 150 -11.16 -8.03 6.94
N THR A 151 -11.56 -9.19 6.49
CA THR A 151 -10.82 -9.96 5.49
C THR A 151 -10.84 -9.24 4.15
N VAL A 152 -9.66 -9.09 3.55
CA VAL A 152 -9.51 -8.50 2.21
C VAL A 152 -8.67 -9.40 1.32
N THR A 153 -8.97 -9.36 0.03
CA THR A 153 -8.16 -9.97 -1.00
C THR A 153 -7.39 -8.88 -1.72
N ALA A 154 -6.15 -9.17 -2.11
CA ALA A 154 -5.37 -8.23 -2.92
C ALA A 154 -6.20 -7.78 -4.13
N GLY A 155 -6.23 -6.48 -4.38
CA GLY A 155 -7.02 -5.90 -5.45
C GLY A 155 -8.38 -5.34 -5.04
N GLU A 156 -8.85 -5.55 -3.81
CA GLU A 156 -10.05 -4.89 -3.31
C GLU A 156 -9.76 -3.42 -2.98
N LYS A 157 -10.72 -2.54 -3.27
CA LYS A 157 -10.58 -1.12 -2.92
C LYS A 157 -10.61 -0.95 -1.41
N ILE A 158 -9.56 -0.34 -0.85
CA ILE A 158 -9.44 -0.16 0.60
C ILE A 158 -9.17 1.29 1.04
N VAL A 159 -8.72 2.14 0.13
CA VAL A 159 -8.47 3.57 0.38
C VAL A 159 -9.01 4.37 -0.80
N TRP A 160 -9.62 5.52 -0.52
CA TRP A 160 -10.02 6.47 -1.57
C TRP A 160 -10.03 7.90 -1.03
N LEU A 161 -9.91 8.84 -1.98
CA LEU A 161 -9.76 10.28 -1.69
C LEU A 161 -10.79 11.11 -2.45
#